data_cc5f0f42ee37e26633b4cf53c0c97a9d
#
_entry.id   cc5f0f42ee37e26633b4cf53c0c97a9d
#
_cell.length_a   1.000
_cell.length_b   1.000
_cell.length_c   1.000
_cell.angle_alpha   90.00
_cell.angle_beta   90.00
_cell.angle_gamma   90.00
#
_symmetry.space_group_name_H-M   'P 1'
#
loop_
_entity.id
_entity.type
_entity.pdbx_description
1 polymer ?
#
loop_
_entity_poly.entity_id
_entity_poly.type
_entity_poly.pdbx_seq_one_letter_code
_entity_poly.pdbx_strand_id
1 'polypeptide(L)'
;MIPATGPLVSTEWLAAHLADPDMVVFDATIYLPTEAKDGAAEFVACHIPGARFFDIDEIADPDTELPHMVPASGRFARLMGDLGVSNSSFCVFYDQKGLFSASRGWWMMGLFGHDRAAVLDGGLPKWQMEARTVEAGDPPPVAPARFRPDFRASRLRGIGDMLENVDSEEALVLDARAGARFRAEAPEPRAGMRSGHIPGSANLPYNDLLATDQTMLPPDRLRARLAEAGIDGSRPVITSCGTGVTATILTLAMVRAGFAPGAVYDGSWTEWGSRPDTPLET
;
A
#
# COMPACT_ATOMS: atom_id res chain seq x y z
N MET A 1 2.10 14.56 22.25
CA MET A 1 1.81 14.67 20.80
C MET A 1 2.95 13.97 20.09
N ILE A 2 2.64 12.91 19.33
CA ILE A 2 3.62 12.15 18.56
C ILE A 2 4.22 13.09 17.49
N PRO A 3 5.55 13.24 17.40
CA PRO A 3 6.16 14.14 16.42
C PRO A 3 5.86 13.70 15.00
N ALA A 4 5.75 14.66 14.06
CA ALA A 4 5.62 14.36 12.65
C ALA A 4 6.88 13.62 12.20
N THR A 5 6.72 12.36 11.85
CA THR A 5 7.75 11.54 11.21
C THR A 5 7.53 11.57 9.70
N GLY A 6 8.51 11.20 8.93
CA GLY A 6 8.29 10.92 7.50
C GLY A 6 7.29 9.77 7.30
N PRO A 7 7.11 9.29 6.07
CA PRO A 7 6.15 8.23 5.76
C PRO A 7 6.57 6.85 6.32
N LEU A 8 7.79 6.73 6.87
CA LEU A 8 8.33 5.53 7.49
C LEU A 8 8.79 5.80 8.91
N VAL A 9 8.60 4.82 9.79
CA VAL A 9 9.14 4.78 11.15
C VAL A 9 10.00 3.54 11.37
N SER A 10 11.05 3.66 12.19
CA SER A 10 11.88 2.51 12.56
C SER A 10 11.20 1.65 13.63
N THR A 11 11.66 0.43 13.77
CA THR A 11 11.25 -0.49 14.85
C THR A 11 11.57 0.07 16.24
N GLU A 12 12.72 0.75 16.39
CA GLU A 12 13.10 1.44 17.62
C GLU A 12 12.13 2.57 17.96
N TRP A 13 11.80 3.40 16.96
CA TRP A 13 10.85 4.48 17.16
C TRP A 13 9.48 3.94 17.58
N LEU A 14 8.95 2.92 16.88
CA LEU A 14 7.65 2.36 17.24
C LEU A 14 7.68 1.76 18.65
N ALA A 15 8.73 1.01 19.03
CA ALA A 15 8.85 0.44 20.35
C ALA A 15 8.81 1.48 21.48
N ALA A 16 9.41 2.67 21.23
CA ALA A 16 9.39 3.76 22.20
C ALA A 16 8.02 4.47 22.31
N HIS A 17 7.13 4.29 21.31
CA HIS A 17 5.84 4.99 21.24
C HIS A 17 4.61 4.07 21.35
N LEU A 18 4.80 2.75 21.53
CA LEU A 18 3.67 1.79 21.63
C LEU A 18 2.66 2.14 22.73
N ALA A 19 3.13 2.73 23.84
CA ALA A 19 2.28 3.10 24.97
C ALA A 19 1.63 4.49 24.82
N ASP A 20 1.89 5.23 23.75
CA ASP A 20 1.27 6.54 23.54
C ASP A 20 -0.24 6.38 23.31
N PRO A 21 -1.09 7.15 24.00
CA PRO A 21 -2.54 6.98 23.97
C PRO A 21 -3.18 7.23 22.59
N ASP A 22 -2.51 8.00 21.73
CA ASP A 22 -2.96 8.29 20.36
C ASP A 22 -2.41 7.29 19.34
N MET A 23 -1.52 6.35 19.74
CA MET A 23 -0.92 5.37 18.84
C MET A 23 -1.90 4.26 18.50
N VAL A 24 -2.03 3.97 17.21
CA VAL A 24 -2.76 2.80 16.70
C VAL A 24 -1.85 2.05 15.74
N VAL A 25 -1.55 0.80 16.06
CA VAL A 25 -0.70 -0.07 15.22
C VAL A 25 -1.58 -1.04 14.46
N PHE A 26 -1.34 -1.21 13.18
CA PHE A 26 -2.08 -2.10 12.30
C PHE A 26 -1.18 -3.11 11.61
N ASP A 27 -1.56 -4.38 11.69
CA ASP A 27 -1.12 -5.42 10.77
C ASP A 27 -2.02 -5.39 9.54
N ALA A 28 -1.48 -5.03 8.39
CA ALA A 28 -2.19 -4.96 7.11
C ALA A 28 -1.75 -6.08 6.15
N THR A 29 -1.45 -7.26 6.70
CA THR A 29 -0.93 -8.39 5.93
C THR A 29 -1.99 -8.95 4.99
N ILE A 30 -1.60 -9.10 3.74
CA ILE A 30 -2.33 -9.86 2.72
C ILE A 30 -1.36 -10.78 1.98
N TYR A 31 -1.86 -11.92 1.54
CA TYR A 31 -1.12 -12.90 0.75
C TYR A 31 -1.67 -13.01 -0.67
N LEU A 32 -0.81 -13.38 -1.60
CA LEU A 32 -1.26 -13.71 -2.95
C LEU A 32 -2.07 -15.01 -2.92
N PRO A 33 -3.06 -15.20 -3.80
CA PRO A 33 -3.85 -16.44 -3.86
C PRO A 33 -3.02 -17.71 -4.00
N THR A 34 -1.78 -17.59 -4.49
CA THR A 34 -0.84 -18.70 -4.69
C THR A 34 -0.03 -19.05 -3.42
N GLU A 35 -0.10 -18.24 -2.37
CA GLU A 35 0.74 -18.42 -1.16
C GLU A 35 0.10 -19.36 -0.13
N ALA A 36 -1.15 -19.75 -0.27
CA ALA A 36 -1.89 -20.65 0.63
C ALA A 36 -1.76 -20.27 2.12
N LYS A 37 -1.77 -18.97 2.42
CA LYS A 37 -1.70 -18.36 3.75
C LYS A 37 -2.87 -17.41 3.97
N ASP A 38 -3.24 -17.23 5.24
CA ASP A 38 -4.30 -16.35 5.68
C ASP A 38 -3.73 -15.26 6.60
N GLY A 39 -3.96 -13.98 6.22
CA GLY A 39 -3.40 -12.84 6.97
C GLY A 39 -3.94 -12.73 8.39
N ALA A 40 -5.23 -13.00 8.60
CA ALA A 40 -5.84 -12.96 9.92
C ALA A 40 -5.32 -14.09 10.82
N ALA A 41 -5.15 -15.30 10.27
CA ALA A 41 -4.57 -16.42 11.02
C ALA A 41 -3.10 -16.16 11.40
N GLU A 42 -2.30 -15.60 10.51
CA GLU A 42 -0.91 -15.23 10.80
C GLU A 42 -0.85 -14.10 11.86
N PHE A 43 -1.76 -13.13 11.81
CA PHE A 43 -1.90 -12.09 12.83
C PHE A 43 -2.20 -12.69 14.22
N VAL A 44 -3.18 -13.59 14.30
CA VAL A 44 -3.53 -14.27 15.56
C VAL A 44 -2.36 -15.10 16.09
N ALA A 45 -1.56 -15.70 15.19
CA ALA A 45 -0.40 -16.47 15.59
C ALA A 45 0.74 -15.58 16.14
N CYS A 46 0.96 -14.39 15.56
CA CYS A 46 2.03 -13.49 15.99
C CYS A 46 1.80 -12.07 15.48
N HIS A 47 1.79 -11.08 16.40
CA HIS A 47 1.67 -9.66 16.04
C HIS A 47 2.46 -8.76 17.00
N ILE A 48 2.66 -7.50 16.62
CA ILE A 48 3.26 -6.47 17.48
C ILE A 48 2.28 -6.14 18.62
N PRO A 49 2.75 -5.98 19.89
CA PRO A 49 1.88 -5.75 21.04
C PRO A 49 0.85 -4.63 20.82
N GLY A 50 -0.41 -4.94 21.10
CA GLY A 50 -1.54 -4.01 20.95
C GLY A 50 -1.93 -3.70 19.51
N ALA A 51 -1.36 -4.36 18.51
CA ALA A 51 -1.74 -4.19 17.12
C ALA A 51 -3.18 -4.69 16.86
N ARG A 52 -3.79 -4.15 15.82
CA ARG A 52 -5.11 -4.53 15.29
C ARG A 52 -4.96 -5.02 13.87
N PHE A 53 -5.79 -5.96 13.47
CA PHE A 53 -5.77 -6.41 12.08
C PHE A 53 -6.49 -5.41 11.18
N PHE A 54 -5.80 -4.92 10.16
CA PHE A 54 -6.35 -4.08 9.09
C PHE A 54 -6.64 -4.97 7.89
N ASP A 55 -7.80 -5.59 7.89
CA ASP A 55 -8.22 -6.48 6.83
C ASP A 55 -8.49 -5.68 5.55
N ILE A 56 -7.57 -5.75 4.58
CA ILE A 56 -7.67 -5.03 3.32
C ILE A 56 -8.89 -5.49 2.53
N ASP A 57 -9.24 -6.78 2.57
CA ASP A 57 -10.38 -7.34 1.85
C ASP A 57 -11.71 -6.91 2.48
N GLU A 58 -11.84 -6.98 3.82
CA GLU A 58 -13.04 -6.51 4.52
C GLU A 58 -13.24 -4.99 4.39
N ILE A 59 -12.15 -4.22 4.36
CA ILE A 59 -12.21 -2.76 4.21
C ILE A 59 -12.58 -2.36 2.79
N ALA A 60 -12.25 -3.17 1.79
CA ALA A 60 -12.49 -2.89 0.38
C ALA A 60 -13.98 -2.63 0.06
N ASP A 61 -14.22 -2.10 -1.13
CA ASP A 61 -15.57 -1.89 -1.66
C ASP A 61 -16.26 -3.25 -1.89
N PRO A 62 -17.37 -3.56 -1.21
CA PRO A 62 -18.08 -4.82 -1.37
C PRO A 62 -18.96 -4.88 -2.63
N ASP A 63 -19.18 -3.76 -3.30
CA ASP A 63 -20.10 -3.64 -4.44
C ASP A 63 -19.41 -3.86 -5.80
N THR A 64 -18.18 -4.41 -5.79
CA THR A 64 -17.40 -4.74 -7.00
C THR A 64 -16.76 -6.12 -6.89
N GLU A 65 -16.58 -6.79 -8.05
CA GLU A 65 -15.84 -8.05 -8.14
C GLU A 65 -14.31 -7.82 -8.22
N LEU A 66 -13.86 -6.57 -8.41
CA LEU A 66 -12.44 -6.23 -8.42
C LEU A 66 -11.89 -6.26 -6.98
N PRO A 67 -10.78 -6.96 -6.74
CA PRO A 67 -10.24 -7.08 -5.38
C PRO A 67 -9.64 -5.76 -4.89
N HIS A 68 -9.74 -5.52 -3.59
CA HIS A 68 -9.06 -4.45 -2.85
C HIS A 68 -9.45 -3.01 -3.26
N MET A 69 -10.55 -2.82 -4.00
CA MET A 69 -11.00 -1.51 -4.44
C MET A 69 -11.27 -0.57 -3.26
N VAL A 70 -11.01 0.71 -3.46
CA VAL A 70 -11.24 1.75 -2.44
C VAL A 70 -12.73 1.83 -2.11
N PRO A 71 -13.12 1.72 -0.82
CA PRO A 71 -14.51 1.78 -0.40
C PRO A 71 -15.06 3.21 -0.44
N ALA A 72 -16.37 3.35 -0.41
CA ALA A 72 -17.02 4.63 -0.17
C ALA A 72 -16.58 5.24 1.18
N SER A 73 -16.46 6.59 1.23
CA SER A 73 -15.97 7.32 2.41
C SER A 73 -16.73 7.00 3.70
N GLY A 74 -18.05 6.77 3.61
CA GLY A 74 -18.88 6.40 4.77
C GLY A 74 -18.52 5.02 5.33
N ARG A 75 -18.25 4.03 4.47
CA ARG A 75 -17.78 2.70 4.87
C ARG A 75 -16.42 2.79 5.55
N PHE A 76 -15.46 3.46 4.90
CA PHE A 76 -14.13 3.64 5.48
C PHE A 76 -14.18 4.32 6.84
N ALA A 77 -14.97 5.41 6.97
CA ALA A 77 -15.12 6.14 8.23
C ALA A 77 -15.66 5.25 9.36
N ARG A 78 -16.69 4.43 9.06
CA ARG A 78 -17.26 3.50 10.03
C ARG A 78 -16.24 2.45 10.47
N LEU A 79 -15.56 1.78 9.51
CA LEU A 79 -14.61 0.72 9.82
C LEU A 79 -13.40 1.25 10.60
N MET A 80 -12.87 2.41 10.23
CA MET A 80 -11.80 3.05 11.02
C MET A 80 -12.26 3.43 12.42
N GLY A 81 -13.50 3.93 12.55
CA GLY A 81 -14.11 4.20 13.86
C GLY A 81 -14.27 2.94 14.70
N ASP A 82 -14.76 1.84 14.14
CA ASP A 82 -14.90 0.55 14.81
C ASP A 82 -13.53 -0.01 15.26
N LEU A 83 -12.48 0.23 14.47
CA LEU A 83 -11.09 -0.06 14.82
C LEU A 83 -10.49 0.97 15.81
N GLY A 84 -11.28 1.88 16.38
CA GLY A 84 -10.84 2.84 17.39
C GLY A 84 -9.96 3.99 16.86
N VAL A 85 -10.04 4.29 15.56
CA VAL A 85 -9.29 5.41 14.96
C VAL A 85 -10.10 6.69 15.00
N SER A 86 -9.50 7.75 15.52
CA SER A 86 -10.01 9.13 15.43
C SER A 86 -9.08 9.98 14.55
N ASN A 87 -9.49 11.23 14.24
CA ASN A 87 -8.61 12.15 13.50
C ASN A 87 -7.37 12.63 14.32
N SER A 88 -7.30 12.36 15.63
CA SER A 88 -6.11 12.61 16.45
C SER A 88 -5.16 11.42 16.50
N SER A 89 -5.59 10.22 16.12
CA SER A 89 -4.77 9.02 16.16
C SER A 89 -3.52 9.14 15.26
N PHE A 90 -2.44 8.49 15.65
CA PHE A 90 -1.29 8.26 14.79
C PHE A 90 -1.25 6.79 14.42
N CYS A 91 -1.42 6.47 13.15
CA CYS A 91 -1.55 5.11 12.66
C CYS A 91 -0.21 4.60 12.11
N VAL A 92 0.27 3.46 12.60
CA VAL A 92 1.45 2.79 12.04
C VAL A 92 1.02 1.47 11.43
N PHE A 93 1.33 1.28 10.15
CA PHE A 93 1.01 0.06 9.41
C PHE A 93 2.26 -0.80 9.25
N TYR A 94 2.13 -2.09 9.45
CA TYR A 94 3.16 -3.07 9.12
C TYR A 94 2.53 -4.29 8.42
N ASP A 95 3.35 -5.14 7.85
CA ASP A 95 2.93 -6.45 7.38
C ASP A 95 3.96 -7.54 7.74
N GLN A 96 3.56 -8.78 7.58
CA GLN A 96 4.34 -9.96 7.94
C GLN A 96 5.38 -10.36 6.88
N LYS A 97 5.46 -9.61 5.78
CA LYS A 97 6.41 -9.83 4.68
C LYS A 97 7.53 -8.79 4.65
N GLY A 98 7.43 -7.77 5.51
CA GLY A 98 8.40 -6.69 5.66
C GLY A 98 7.92 -5.36 5.10
N LEU A 99 7.61 -5.28 3.82
CA LEU A 99 6.99 -4.14 3.18
C LEU A 99 6.34 -4.61 1.87
N PHE A 100 5.15 -5.17 1.97
CA PHE A 100 4.38 -5.68 0.84
C PHE A 100 3.00 -5.03 0.71
N SER A 101 2.23 -5.00 1.80
CA SER A 101 0.85 -4.51 1.82
C SER A 101 0.61 -3.38 2.82
N ALA A 102 1.49 -3.18 3.79
CA ALA A 102 1.37 -2.14 4.81
C ALA A 102 1.21 -0.72 4.21
N SER A 103 1.88 -0.44 3.09
CA SER A 103 1.77 0.82 2.39
C SER A 103 0.35 1.09 1.86
N ARG A 104 -0.47 0.06 1.63
CA ARG A 104 -1.87 0.21 1.20
C ARG A 104 -2.68 0.90 2.31
N GLY A 105 -2.55 0.46 3.56
CA GLY A 105 -3.21 1.09 4.70
C GLY A 105 -2.80 2.56 4.89
N TRP A 106 -1.51 2.84 4.86
CA TRP A 106 -0.97 4.20 4.91
C TRP A 106 -1.52 5.09 3.78
N TRP A 107 -1.51 4.59 2.54
CA TRP A 107 -2.04 5.33 1.39
C TRP A 107 -3.53 5.59 1.51
N MET A 108 -4.32 4.61 1.95
CA MET A 108 -5.77 4.77 2.18
C MET A 108 -6.04 5.83 3.24
N MET A 109 -5.30 5.85 4.35
CA MET A 109 -5.43 6.93 5.35
C MET A 109 -5.20 8.30 4.71
N GLY A 110 -4.13 8.46 3.94
CA GLY A 110 -3.84 9.69 3.21
C GLY A 110 -4.88 10.05 2.14
N LEU A 111 -5.45 9.06 1.45
CA LEU A 111 -6.54 9.25 0.49
C LEU A 111 -7.81 9.80 1.17
N PHE A 112 -8.11 9.32 2.38
CA PHE A 112 -9.23 9.80 3.18
C PHE A 112 -8.87 10.97 4.11
N GLY A 113 -7.78 11.69 3.82
CA GLY A 113 -7.46 12.96 4.48
C GLY A 113 -6.72 12.85 5.80
N HIS A 114 -6.26 11.67 6.20
CA HIS A 114 -5.56 11.44 7.45
C HIS A 114 -4.05 11.27 7.23
N ASP A 115 -3.29 12.35 7.42
CA ASP A 115 -1.84 12.36 7.18
C ASP A 115 -1.01 11.91 8.41
N ARG A 116 -1.65 11.63 9.55
CA ARG A 116 -1.00 11.11 10.76
C ARG A 116 -0.84 9.59 10.67
N ALA A 117 -0.13 9.15 9.64
CA ALA A 117 0.10 7.73 9.36
C ALA A 117 1.51 7.49 8.84
N ALA A 118 2.08 6.34 9.19
CA ALA A 118 3.39 5.89 8.72
C ALA A 118 3.39 4.38 8.50
N VAL A 119 4.41 3.88 7.79
CA VAL A 119 4.68 2.44 7.63
C VAL A 119 5.89 2.07 8.48
N LEU A 120 5.84 0.92 9.15
CA LEU A 120 6.97 0.35 9.88
C LEU A 120 7.99 -0.20 8.88
N ASP A 121 9.17 0.39 8.84
CA ASP A 121 10.24 0.01 7.92
C ASP A 121 10.80 -1.38 8.26
N GLY A 122 10.62 -2.36 7.35
CA GLY A 122 10.99 -3.76 7.54
C GLY A 122 9.93 -4.64 8.22
N GLY A 123 8.79 -4.07 8.63
CA GLY A 123 7.62 -4.80 9.14
C GLY A 123 7.88 -5.74 10.31
N LEU A 124 7.03 -6.78 10.44
CA LEU A 124 7.17 -7.79 11.49
C LEU A 124 8.48 -8.60 11.39
N PRO A 125 9.00 -8.97 10.22
CA PRO A 125 10.25 -9.73 10.14
C PRO A 125 11.42 -9.00 10.81
N LYS A 126 11.58 -7.69 10.57
CA LYS A 126 12.63 -6.88 11.20
C LYS A 126 12.39 -6.72 12.71
N TRP A 127 11.15 -6.52 13.14
CA TRP A 127 10.77 -6.46 14.55
C TRP A 127 11.19 -7.71 15.31
N GLN A 128 10.92 -8.89 14.72
CA GLN A 128 11.31 -10.19 15.29
C GLN A 128 12.83 -10.44 15.25
N MET A 129 13.49 -10.06 14.14
CA MET A 129 14.96 -10.20 14.03
C MET A 129 15.70 -9.40 15.10
N GLU A 130 15.12 -8.28 15.55
CA GLU A 130 15.64 -7.46 16.65
C GLU A 130 15.22 -8.01 18.03
N ALA A 131 14.61 -9.21 18.10
CA ALA A 131 14.14 -9.85 19.32
C ALA A 131 13.19 -8.99 20.17
N ARG A 132 12.36 -8.15 19.51
CA ARG A 132 11.36 -7.33 20.17
C ARG A 132 10.15 -8.18 20.54
N THR A 133 9.43 -7.76 21.58
CA THR A 133 8.24 -8.47 22.10
C THR A 133 7.17 -8.57 21.02
N VAL A 134 6.55 -9.75 20.94
CA VAL A 134 5.36 -10.04 20.13
C VAL A 134 4.26 -10.62 21.00
N GLU A 135 3.02 -10.55 20.54
CA GLU A 135 1.85 -11.14 21.17
C GLU A 135 1.22 -12.17 20.22
N ALA A 136 0.38 -13.03 20.76
CA ALA A 136 -0.43 -14.00 20.03
C ALA A 136 -1.84 -14.03 20.62
N GLY A 137 -2.81 -14.49 19.84
CA GLY A 137 -4.23 -14.52 20.19
C GLY A 137 -4.98 -13.30 19.64
N ASP A 138 -6.28 -13.24 19.92
CA ASP A 138 -7.10 -12.10 19.52
C ASP A 138 -6.77 -10.87 20.39
N PRO A 139 -6.62 -9.70 19.78
CA PRO A 139 -6.38 -8.48 20.56
C PRO A 139 -7.62 -8.12 21.39
N PRO A 140 -7.45 -7.42 22.52
CA PRO A 140 -8.57 -7.00 23.33
C PRO A 140 -9.50 -6.06 22.54
N PRO A 141 -10.82 -6.10 22.80
CA PRO A 141 -11.77 -5.19 22.19
C PRO A 141 -11.37 -3.73 22.41
N VAL A 142 -11.49 -2.92 21.38
CA VAL A 142 -11.20 -1.48 21.45
C VAL A 142 -12.48 -0.68 21.51
N ALA A 143 -12.47 0.44 22.23
CA ALA A 143 -13.60 1.36 22.24
C ALA A 143 -13.71 2.03 20.85
N PRO A 144 -14.89 2.04 20.23
CA PRO A 144 -15.08 2.73 18.97
C PRO A 144 -14.78 4.22 19.08
N ALA A 145 -14.21 4.79 18.02
CA ALA A 145 -13.93 6.21 17.91
C ALA A 145 -14.66 6.83 16.71
N ARG A 146 -14.53 8.12 16.53
CA ARG A 146 -15.14 8.81 15.40
C ARG A 146 -14.07 9.26 14.44
N PHE A 147 -14.03 8.66 13.24
CA PHE A 147 -13.21 9.09 12.12
C PHE A 147 -14.04 9.95 11.15
N ARG A 148 -13.47 11.08 10.71
CA ARG A 148 -14.08 11.97 9.72
C ARG A 148 -13.18 12.02 8.50
N PRO A 149 -13.57 11.41 7.38
CA PRO A 149 -12.79 11.40 6.16
C PRO A 149 -12.84 12.75 5.44
N ASP A 150 -11.74 13.08 4.75
CA ASP A 150 -11.62 14.17 3.78
C ASP A 150 -11.03 13.56 2.49
N PHE A 151 -11.91 13.11 1.60
CA PHE A 151 -11.52 12.32 0.42
C PHE A 151 -10.77 13.16 -0.61
N ARG A 152 -9.57 12.73 -0.96
CA ARG A 152 -8.65 13.39 -1.90
C ARG A 152 -8.65 12.69 -3.26
N ALA A 153 -9.63 12.97 -4.11
CA ALA A 153 -9.79 12.36 -5.43
C ALA A 153 -8.53 12.43 -6.31
N SER A 154 -7.70 13.45 -6.14
CA SER A 154 -6.44 13.60 -6.90
C SER A 154 -5.43 12.46 -6.67
N ARG A 155 -5.57 11.70 -5.59
CA ARG A 155 -4.70 10.55 -5.26
C ARG A 155 -5.17 9.22 -5.88
N LEU A 156 -6.31 9.21 -6.55
CA LEU A 156 -6.94 8.01 -7.11
C LEU A 156 -7.14 8.16 -8.61
N ARG A 157 -7.00 7.06 -9.35
CA ARG A 157 -7.38 6.98 -10.77
C ARG A 157 -8.21 5.74 -11.00
N GLY A 158 -9.24 5.89 -11.84
CA GLY A 158 -10.06 4.80 -12.38
C GLY A 158 -9.70 4.48 -13.82
N ILE A 159 -10.39 3.50 -14.38
CA ILE A 159 -10.15 3.02 -15.75
C ILE A 159 -10.32 4.13 -16.80
N GLY A 160 -11.29 5.05 -16.61
CA GLY A 160 -11.50 6.19 -17.52
C GLY A 160 -10.30 7.13 -17.58
N ASP A 161 -9.74 7.49 -16.41
CA ASP A 161 -8.53 8.32 -16.34
C ASP A 161 -7.34 7.62 -17.03
N MET A 162 -7.25 6.29 -16.91
CA MET A 162 -6.16 5.54 -17.51
C MET A 162 -6.28 5.45 -19.02
N LEU A 163 -7.49 5.25 -19.55
CA LEU A 163 -7.73 5.26 -21.01
C LEU A 163 -7.41 6.64 -21.60
N GLU A 164 -7.84 7.72 -20.95
CA GLU A 164 -7.50 9.08 -21.36
C GLU A 164 -5.98 9.33 -21.32
N ASN A 165 -5.29 8.80 -20.31
CA ASN A 165 -3.84 8.95 -20.19
C ASN A 165 -3.04 8.19 -21.25
N VAL A 166 -3.57 7.08 -21.80
CA VAL A 166 -2.92 6.35 -22.92
C VAL A 166 -2.82 7.25 -24.16
N ASP A 167 -3.85 8.07 -24.41
CA ASP A 167 -3.88 8.97 -25.58
C ASP A 167 -3.12 10.27 -25.30
N SER A 168 -3.21 10.82 -24.09
CA SER A 168 -2.64 12.13 -23.74
C SER A 168 -1.19 12.08 -23.27
N GLU A 169 -0.75 10.95 -22.71
CA GLU A 169 0.57 10.75 -22.09
C GLU A 169 0.93 11.83 -21.04
N GLU A 170 -0.08 12.47 -20.43
CA GLU A 170 0.12 13.55 -19.46
C GLU A 170 0.85 13.07 -18.20
N ALA A 171 0.49 11.89 -17.68
CA ALA A 171 1.14 11.27 -16.54
C ALA A 171 2.01 10.08 -16.96
N LEU A 172 3.14 9.89 -16.27
CA LEU A 172 3.91 8.64 -16.35
C LEU A 172 3.19 7.55 -15.57
N VAL A 173 2.87 6.42 -16.22
CA VAL A 173 2.38 5.24 -15.53
C VAL A 173 3.56 4.38 -15.09
N LEU A 174 3.63 4.04 -13.79
CA LEU A 174 4.69 3.24 -13.20
C LEU A 174 4.13 1.94 -12.63
N ASP A 175 4.56 0.79 -13.17
CA ASP A 175 4.08 -0.54 -12.80
C ASP A 175 5.02 -1.22 -11.80
N ALA A 176 4.51 -1.60 -10.62
CA ALA A 176 5.25 -2.24 -9.52
C ALA A 176 5.39 -3.75 -9.66
N ARG A 177 4.80 -4.39 -10.67
CA ARG A 177 4.89 -5.84 -10.88
C ARG A 177 6.32 -6.26 -11.22
N ALA A 178 6.62 -7.54 -10.97
CA ALA A 178 7.88 -8.14 -11.44
C ALA A 178 8.06 -7.97 -12.96
N GLY A 179 9.27 -7.68 -13.40
CA GLY A 179 9.59 -7.40 -14.80
C GLY A 179 9.14 -8.48 -15.78
N ALA A 180 9.23 -9.77 -15.38
CA ALA A 180 8.77 -10.88 -16.21
C ALA A 180 7.24 -10.86 -16.47
N ARG A 181 6.43 -10.41 -15.48
CA ARG A 181 4.98 -10.23 -15.66
C ARG A 181 4.68 -9.04 -16.56
N PHE A 182 5.41 -7.94 -16.34
CA PHE A 182 5.29 -6.73 -17.15
C PHE A 182 5.56 -7.01 -18.64
N ARG A 183 6.62 -7.75 -18.96
CA ARG A 183 7.02 -8.13 -20.34
C ARG A 183 6.32 -9.38 -20.88
N ALA A 184 5.22 -9.82 -20.28
CA ALA A 184 4.48 -11.05 -20.68
C ALA A 184 5.31 -12.35 -20.68
N GLU A 185 6.44 -12.40 -20.01
CA GLU A 185 7.34 -13.55 -19.89
C GLU A 185 6.91 -14.52 -18.79
N ALA A 186 6.03 -14.08 -17.88
CA ALA A 186 5.46 -14.91 -16.82
C ALA A 186 3.94 -14.69 -16.72
N PRO A 187 3.18 -15.73 -16.33
CA PRO A 187 1.74 -15.61 -16.17
C PRO A 187 1.36 -14.72 -14.98
N GLU A 188 0.13 -14.19 -15.03
CA GLU A 188 -0.47 -13.51 -13.89
C GLU A 188 -0.89 -14.52 -12.79
N PRO A 189 -0.79 -14.17 -11.50
CA PRO A 189 -1.21 -15.05 -10.40
C PRO A 189 -2.71 -15.36 -10.40
N ARG A 190 -3.52 -14.49 -10.99
CA ARG A 190 -4.98 -14.65 -11.13
C ARG A 190 -5.30 -15.12 -12.54
N ALA A 191 -6.19 -16.10 -12.67
CA ALA A 191 -6.65 -16.62 -13.97
C ALA A 191 -7.48 -15.56 -14.73
N GLY A 192 -7.56 -15.70 -16.06
CA GLY A 192 -8.40 -14.88 -16.92
C GLY A 192 -7.83 -13.52 -17.31
N MET A 193 -6.62 -13.18 -16.87
CA MET A 193 -5.96 -11.94 -17.27
C MET A 193 -5.03 -12.13 -18.46
N ARG A 194 -5.02 -11.15 -19.36
CA ARG A 194 -4.04 -11.09 -20.45
C ARG A 194 -2.64 -10.78 -19.89
N SER A 195 -1.59 -11.20 -20.58
CA SER A 195 -0.21 -10.86 -20.25
C SER A 195 0.21 -9.57 -20.96
N GLY A 196 1.13 -8.81 -20.36
CA GLY A 196 1.61 -7.53 -20.88
C GLY A 196 1.48 -6.38 -19.87
N HIS A 197 1.43 -5.16 -20.38
CA HIS A 197 1.36 -3.94 -19.58
C HIS A 197 0.54 -2.84 -20.25
N ILE A 198 0.22 -1.79 -19.49
CA ILE A 198 -0.47 -0.60 -20.00
C ILE A 198 0.46 0.13 -20.97
N PRO A 199 0.01 0.51 -22.18
CA PRO A 199 0.85 1.18 -23.16
C PRO A 199 1.53 2.43 -22.60
N GLY A 200 2.81 2.61 -22.94
CA GLY A 200 3.63 3.74 -22.49
C GLY A 200 4.01 3.71 -21.00
N SER A 201 3.68 2.64 -20.26
CA SER A 201 4.08 2.53 -18.85
C SER A 201 5.53 2.11 -18.69
N ALA A 202 6.18 2.61 -17.61
CA ALA A 202 7.48 2.14 -17.16
C ALA A 202 7.34 1.07 -16.08
N ASN A 203 8.32 0.17 -15.97
CA ASN A 203 8.35 -0.86 -14.93
C ASN A 203 9.39 -0.52 -13.85
N LEU A 204 8.96 -0.53 -12.60
CA LEU A 204 9.85 -0.49 -11.44
C LEU A 204 9.33 -1.50 -10.41
N PRO A 205 9.83 -2.74 -10.42
CA PRO A 205 9.43 -3.75 -9.46
C PRO A 205 9.61 -3.25 -8.03
N TYR A 206 8.57 -3.37 -7.19
CA TYR A 206 8.64 -2.84 -5.83
C TYR A 206 9.80 -3.43 -5.01
N ASN A 207 10.23 -4.67 -5.29
CA ASN A 207 11.37 -5.31 -4.64
C ASN A 207 12.70 -4.57 -4.89
N ASP A 208 12.83 -3.84 -6.00
CA ASP A 208 14.04 -3.08 -6.34
C ASP A 208 14.19 -1.80 -5.49
N LEU A 209 13.15 -1.49 -4.70
CA LEU A 209 13.12 -0.38 -3.75
C LEU A 209 13.45 -0.81 -2.32
N LEU A 210 13.66 -2.11 -2.08
CA LEU A 210 13.88 -2.68 -0.76
C LEU A 210 15.30 -3.23 -0.62
N ALA A 211 15.82 -3.16 0.60
CA ALA A 211 17.04 -3.84 0.99
C ALA A 211 16.75 -5.31 1.33
N THR A 212 17.81 -6.08 1.59
CA THR A 212 17.71 -7.51 1.90
C THR A 212 16.95 -7.81 3.21
N ASP A 213 16.94 -6.85 4.14
CA ASP A 213 16.17 -6.91 5.39
C ASP A 213 14.73 -6.37 5.25
N GLN A 214 14.27 -6.20 4.01
CA GLN A 214 12.95 -5.68 3.64
C GLN A 214 12.71 -4.21 4.06
N THR A 215 13.73 -3.48 4.50
CA THR A 215 13.61 -2.04 4.70
C THR A 215 13.66 -1.30 3.37
N MET A 216 13.00 -0.16 3.30
CA MET A 216 13.04 0.68 2.10
C MET A 216 14.43 1.33 1.95
N LEU A 217 14.93 1.35 0.73
CA LEU A 217 16.22 1.97 0.39
C LEU A 217 16.28 3.44 0.90
N PRO A 218 17.49 3.96 1.18
CA PRO A 218 17.66 5.35 1.58
C PRO A 218 17.28 6.32 0.44
N PRO A 219 16.90 7.58 0.76
CA PRO A 219 16.33 8.53 -0.20
C PRO A 219 17.17 8.78 -1.47
N ASP A 220 18.47 8.79 -1.36
CA ASP A 220 19.40 8.96 -2.52
C ASP A 220 19.34 7.78 -3.48
N ARG A 221 19.28 6.55 -2.95
CA ARG A 221 19.16 5.33 -3.75
C ARG A 221 17.76 5.24 -4.40
N LEU A 222 16.71 5.65 -3.65
CA LEU A 222 15.36 5.74 -4.21
C LEU A 222 15.30 6.75 -5.36
N ARG A 223 15.91 7.93 -5.20
CA ARG A 223 15.96 8.92 -6.30
C ARG A 223 16.62 8.35 -7.55
N ALA A 224 17.72 7.60 -7.39
CA ALA A 224 18.39 6.96 -8.53
C ALA A 224 17.48 5.95 -9.23
N ARG A 225 16.80 5.06 -8.46
CA ARG A 225 15.88 4.08 -9.04
C ARG A 225 14.66 4.73 -9.71
N LEU A 226 14.11 5.76 -9.10
CA LEU A 226 12.98 6.51 -9.66
C LEU A 226 13.38 7.26 -10.94
N ALA A 227 14.60 7.84 -10.99
CA ALA A 227 15.12 8.50 -12.18
C ALA A 227 15.38 7.50 -13.33
N GLU A 228 15.90 6.30 -13.04
CA GLU A 228 16.06 5.21 -14.02
C GLU A 228 14.69 4.80 -14.63
N ALA A 229 13.60 4.91 -13.86
CA ALA A 229 12.23 4.67 -14.32
C ALA A 229 11.55 5.89 -14.97
N GLY A 230 12.29 6.99 -15.20
CA GLY A 230 11.80 8.20 -15.86
C GLY A 230 11.13 9.22 -14.94
N ILE A 231 11.24 9.09 -13.61
CA ILE A 231 10.69 10.05 -12.66
C ILE A 231 11.75 11.12 -12.34
N ASP A 232 11.49 12.33 -12.81
CA ASP A 232 12.32 13.53 -12.57
C ASP A 232 11.55 14.65 -11.85
N GLY A 233 10.25 14.44 -11.60
CA GLY A 233 9.35 15.42 -10.98
C GLY A 233 8.73 16.41 -11.97
N SER A 234 8.98 16.29 -13.28
CA SER A 234 8.48 17.22 -14.31
C SER A 234 7.00 16.99 -14.67
N ARG A 235 6.50 15.75 -14.49
CA ARG A 235 5.11 15.38 -14.80
C ARG A 235 4.48 14.54 -13.69
N PRO A 236 3.13 14.48 -13.64
CA PRO A 236 2.42 13.60 -12.71
C PRO A 236 2.80 12.13 -12.90
N VAL A 237 2.63 11.35 -11.83
CA VAL A 237 2.87 9.90 -11.85
C VAL A 237 1.60 9.17 -11.41
N ILE A 238 1.25 8.11 -12.14
CA ILE A 238 0.22 7.16 -11.75
C ILE A 238 0.89 5.83 -11.48
N THR A 239 0.74 5.30 -10.27
CA THR A 239 1.30 3.99 -9.92
C THR A 239 0.27 2.89 -10.12
N SER A 240 0.70 1.74 -10.62
CA SER A 240 -0.11 0.55 -10.88
C SER A 240 0.61 -0.71 -10.43
N CYS A 241 -0.12 -1.80 -10.27
CA CYS A 241 0.45 -3.13 -10.02
C CYS A 241 -0.51 -4.25 -10.46
N GLY A 242 -0.68 -5.31 -9.66
CA GLY A 242 -1.70 -6.35 -9.89
C GLY A 242 -3.10 -5.88 -9.47
N THR A 243 -3.25 -5.35 -8.25
CA THR A 243 -4.53 -5.06 -7.58
C THR A 243 -4.51 -3.75 -6.77
N GLY A 244 -3.62 -2.80 -7.08
CA GLY A 244 -3.51 -1.53 -6.38
C GLY A 244 -2.79 -1.61 -5.00
N VAL A 245 -2.38 -2.78 -4.55
CA VAL A 245 -1.70 -2.95 -3.23
C VAL A 245 -0.24 -2.53 -3.32
N THR A 246 0.60 -3.23 -4.08
CA THR A 246 2.04 -2.93 -4.17
C THR A 246 2.35 -1.64 -4.95
N ALA A 247 1.40 -1.11 -5.72
CA ALA A 247 1.50 0.22 -6.33
C ALA A 247 1.75 1.32 -5.30
N THR A 248 1.16 1.17 -4.10
CA THR A 248 1.34 2.14 -3.01
C THR A 248 2.76 2.16 -2.42
N ILE A 249 3.56 1.10 -2.64
CA ILE A 249 5.00 1.08 -2.27
C ILE A 249 5.76 2.09 -3.14
N LEU A 250 5.43 2.17 -4.43
CA LEU A 250 6.04 3.15 -5.33
C LEU A 250 5.71 4.58 -4.87
N THR A 251 4.43 4.83 -4.51
CA THR A 251 3.99 6.11 -3.94
C THR A 251 4.73 6.44 -2.65
N LEU A 252 4.88 5.46 -1.75
CA LEU A 252 5.63 5.60 -0.50
C LEU A 252 7.10 5.95 -0.76
N ALA A 253 7.74 5.27 -1.71
CA ALA A 253 9.12 5.51 -2.11
C ALA A 253 9.30 6.90 -2.73
N MET A 254 8.34 7.36 -3.55
CA MET A 254 8.36 8.72 -4.09
C MET A 254 8.34 9.77 -2.97
N VAL A 255 7.42 9.63 -2.00
CA VAL A 255 7.34 10.54 -0.84
C VAL A 255 8.63 10.51 -0.02
N ARG A 256 9.19 9.32 0.25
CA ARG A 256 10.46 9.18 0.97
C ARG A 256 11.63 9.83 0.21
N ALA A 257 11.62 9.76 -1.11
CA ALA A 257 12.63 10.38 -1.97
C ALA A 257 12.47 11.90 -2.11
N GLY A 258 11.36 12.48 -1.61
CA GLY A 258 11.07 13.91 -1.66
C GLY A 258 10.29 14.36 -2.90
N PHE A 259 9.72 13.42 -3.65
CA PHE A 259 8.77 13.73 -4.74
C PHE A 259 7.35 13.86 -4.21
N ALA A 260 6.47 14.47 -5.00
CA ALA A 260 5.04 14.44 -4.75
C ALA A 260 4.51 12.99 -4.79
N PRO A 261 3.50 12.63 -3.97
CA PRO A 261 2.89 11.33 -4.06
C PRO A 261 2.20 11.17 -5.41
N GLY A 262 2.46 10.06 -6.10
CA GLY A 262 1.70 9.68 -7.30
C GLY A 262 0.25 9.34 -6.96
N ALA A 263 -0.63 9.42 -7.94
CA ALA A 263 -1.94 8.80 -7.85
C ALA A 263 -1.83 7.29 -8.05
N VAL A 264 -2.77 6.52 -7.46
CA VAL A 264 -2.83 5.07 -7.65
C VAL A 264 -3.96 4.73 -8.60
N TYR A 265 -3.67 3.95 -9.63
CA TYR A 265 -4.70 3.27 -10.42
C TYR A 265 -5.21 2.07 -9.64
N ASP A 266 -6.40 2.20 -9.05
CA ASP A 266 -6.92 1.26 -8.05
C ASP A 266 -7.20 -0.12 -8.64
N GLY A 267 -7.90 -0.19 -9.77
CA GLY A 267 -8.19 -1.46 -10.46
C GLY A 267 -6.94 -2.16 -10.99
N SER A 268 -5.89 -1.41 -11.29
CA SER A 268 -4.57 -1.93 -11.70
C SER A 268 -4.67 -2.95 -12.85
N TRP A 269 -3.73 -3.89 -12.91
CA TRP A 269 -3.73 -4.90 -13.97
C TRP A 269 -4.93 -5.85 -13.90
N THR A 270 -5.47 -6.10 -12.72
CA THR A 270 -6.67 -6.96 -12.58
C THR A 270 -7.86 -6.37 -13.32
N GLU A 271 -8.05 -5.06 -13.30
CA GLU A 271 -9.08 -4.41 -14.11
C GLU A 271 -8.65 -4.31 -15.58
N TRP A 272 -7.45 -3.78 -15.84
CA TRP A 272 -6.97 -3.53 -17.20
C TRP A 272 -6.78 -4.81 -18.01
N GLY A 273 -6.09 -5.79 -17.45
CA GLY A 273 -5.76 -7.05 -18.12
C GLY A 273 -6.95 -8.00 -18.32
N SER A 274 -8.03 -7.87 -17.53
CA SER A 274 -9.25 -8.67 -17.68
C SER A 274 -10.18 -8.15 -18.79
N ARG A 275 -10.06 -6.89 -19.17
CA ARG A 275 -10.95 -6.25 -20.16
C ARG A 275 -10.44 -6.51 -21.59
N PRO A 276 -11.31 -6.96 -22.52
CA PRO A 276 -10.90 -7.19 -23.91
C PRO A 276 -10.70 -5.91 -24.71
N ASP A 277 -11.27 -4.78 -24.24
CA ASP A 277 -11.31 -3.49 -24.92
C ASP A 277 -10.17 -2.54 -24.51
N THR A 278 -9.32 -2.90 -23.53
CA THR A 278 -8.15 -2.12 -23.18
C THR A 278 -6.95 -2.46 -24.06
N PRO A 279 -6.19 -1.47 -24.55
CA PRO A 279 -4.95 -1.73 -25.28
C PRO A 279 -3.87 -2.31 -24.35
N LEU A 280 -2.90 -3.02 -24.91
CA LEU A 280 -1.76 -3.55 -24.17
C LEU A 280 -0.48 -3.56 -25.02
N GLU A 281 0.65 -3.56 -24.33
CA GLU A 281 2.00 -3.81 -24.85
C GLU A 281 2.62 -5.03 -24.14
N THR A 282 3.66 -5.65 -24.78
CA THR A 282 4.37 -6.82 -24.26
C THR A 282 5.89 -6.62 -24.33
#